data_d5bfe6324b7589db10131dfb1c71d068
#
_entry.id   d5bfe6324b7589db10131dfb1c71d068
#
_cell.length_a   1.000
_cell.length_b   1.000
_cell.length_c   1.000
_cell.angle_alpha   90.00
_cell.angle_beta   90.00
_cell.angle_gamma   90.00
#
_symmetry.space_group_name_H-M   'P 1'
#
loop_
_entity.id
_entity.type
_entity.pdbx_description
1 polymer ?
#
loop_
_entity_poly.entity_id
_entity_poly.type
_entity_poly.pdbx_seq_one_letter_code
_entity_poly.pdbx_strand_id
1 'polypeptide(L)'
;EGRFTGAVAPWQGKLVFDADEEITQTIKKAGRLVHRGKIEHRYPHCYRCDTPLIYKTIETWFMKIEPLKQNMLENNGRIHWVPDHLRDGRFGKGIESAPDWNVSRNRYWGTPIPIWQCECGHSECVGSLKQLHTLMGAGDREKGKQRHAETVAKVSRSVKEEAGKRLGEFKVDAAWARKIEATDIDENDIHRHIVDECDLICPVCGQTMVRTPEVLDCWFESGSMPYAQNHYPFERAEAFERNFPADFIAEGLDQTRGWFYTLTVLASALFGKEAFRNVVVNGIILAEDGKKLSKRLRNYADPVDVLNGLGADALRLFLINSPAVKAEDLRFSERGVSEMSRAVLLPFWNAYSFFVTYANVDNWTPAGPHAPASENELDRWVVSLLNDTIRRVNDQMEHYNLYRVVPVLVSFIDNLTNWYIRRSRRRFWKSENDADKTNAYATLYHVLLSFSKVMAPFLPFMTETIYRNLTSALKTGSCTSVHLCSFPAADGGRIDEELEEKMDLTRRA
;
A
#
# COMPACT_ATOMS: atom_id res chain seq x y z
N GLU A 1 -3.52 28.69 -23.64
CA GLU A 1 -4.54 28.16 -24.58
C GLU A 1 -3.93 27.52 -25.86
N GLY A 2 -2.59 27.46 -26.00
CA GLY A 2 -1.90 26.83 -27.14
C GLY A 2 -2.04 27.59 -28.47
N ARG A 3 -2.34 28.88 -28.40
CA ARG A 3 -2.43 29.76 -29.56
C ARG A 3 -1.31 30.79 -29.56
N PHE A 4 -0.85 31.17 -30.74
CA PHE A 4 0.15 32.22 -30.90
C PHE A 4 -0.36 33.55 -30.38
N THR A 5 0.48 34.28 -29.67
CA THR A 5 0.20 35.65 -29.17
C THR A 5 0.59 36.69 -30.23
N GLY A 6 0.28 38.00 -29.95
CA GLY A 6 0.67 39.10 -30.80
C GLY A 6 2.17 39.28 -31.01
N ALA A 7 3.02 38.63 -30.20
CA ALA A 7 4.47 38.58 -30.38
C ALA A 7 4.87 37.92 -31.71
N VAL A 8 4.00 37.12 -32.30
CA VAL A 8 4.20 36.46 -33.61
C VAL A 8 3.01 36.78 -34.49
N ALA A 9 2.92 38.04 -34.90
CA ALA A 9 1.79 38.63 -35.60
C ALA A 9 1.22 37.79 -36.79
N PRO A 10 2.03 37.17 -37.67
CA PRO A 10 1.48 36.40 -38.80
C PRO A 10 0.62 35.19 -38.41
N TRP A 11 0.77 34.68 -37.20
CA TRP A 11 0.02 33.49 -36.72
C TRP A 11 -0.78 33.75 -35.46
N GLN A 12 -0.93 35.02 -35.08
CA GLN A 12 -1.70 35.43 -33.88
C GLN A 12 -3.09 34.77 -33.88
N GLY A 13 -3.47 34.14 -32.77
CA GLY A 13 -4.74 33.43 -32.58
C GLY A 13 -4.83 32.04 -33.18
N LYS A 14 -3.88 31.59 -34.02
CA LYS A 14 -3.84 30.23 -34.53
C LYS A 14 -3.33 29.26 -33.46
N LEU A 15 -3.90 28.04 -33.47
CA LEU A 15 -3.40 26.93 -32.64
C LEU A 15 -2.00 26.52 -33.17
N VAL A 16 -1.09 26.19 -32.27
CA VAL A 16 0.31 25.86 -32.62
C VAL A 16 0.40 24.73 -33.64
N PHE A 17 -0.41 23.70 -33.55
CA PHE A 17 -0.44 22.59 -34.50
C PHE A 17 -0.95 22.98 -35.90
N ASP A 18 -1.84 23.99 -36.00
CA ASP A 18 -2.42 24.42 -37.26
C ASP A 18 -1.48 25.35 -38.04
N ALA A 19 -0.43 25.88 -37.39
CA ALA A 19 0.51 26.81 -37.99
C ALA A 19 1.77 26.16 -38.58
N ASP A 20 2.04 24.89 -38.29
CA ASP A 20 3.30 24.19 -38.65
C ASP A 20 3.64 24.27 -40.13
N GLU A 21 2.66 24.06 -41.03
CA GLU A 21 2.88 24.10 -42.46
C GLU A 21 3.24 25.53 -42.92
N GLU A 22 2.51 26.52 -42.46
CA GLU A 22 2.73 27.92 -42.81
C GLU A 22 4.05 28.45 -42.30
N ILE A 23 4.45 28.06 -41.08
CA ILE A 23 5.75 28.38 -40.51
C ILE A 23 6.86 27.77 -41.38
N THR A 24 6.71 26.48 -41.74
CA THR A 24 7.66 25.79 -42.58
C THR A 24 7.82 26.48 -43.94
N GLN A 25 6.75 26.88 -44.59
CA GLN A 25 6.77 27.60 -45.86
C GLN A 25 7.43 28.98 -45.74
N THR A 26 7.14 29.68 -44.66
CA THR A 26 7.73 31.00 -44.38
C THR A 26 9.26 30.91 -44.21
N ILE A 27 9.74 29.92 -43.44
CA ILE A 27 11.14 29.65 -43.22
C ILE A 27 11.83 29.27 -44.54
N LYS A 28 11.13 28.44 -45.36
CA LYS A 28 11.62 28.07 -46.71
C LYS A 28 11.76 29.28 -47.61
N LYS A 29 10.73 30.15 -47.69
CA LYS A 29 10.79 31.39 -48.48
C LYS A 29 11.91 32.33 -48.05
N ALA A 30 12.18 32.36 -46.74
CA ALA A 30 13.29 33.15 -46.20
C ALA A 30 14.70 32.51 -46.41
N GLY A 31 14.78 31.37 -47.11
CA GLY A 31 16.06 30.68 -47.36
C GLY A 31 16.72 30.08 -46.12
N ARG A 32 16.00 29.91 -45.03
CA ARG A 32 16.48 29.44 -43.72
C ARG A 32 16.11 28.00 -43.38
N LEU A 33 15.38 27.29 -44.26
CA LEU A 33 14.99 25.89 -44.04
C LEU A 33 16.16 24.99 -44.48
N VAL A 34 16.83 24.34 -43.53
CA VAL A 34 17.92 23.41 -43.81
C VAL A 34 17.39 22.03 -44.24
N HIS A 35 16.41 21.50 -43.52
CA HIS A 35 15.82 20.20 -43.81
C HIS A 35 14.40 20.11 -43.24
N ARG A 36 13.56 19.35 -43.94
CA ARG A 36 12.23 18.96 -43.44
C ARG A 36 12.08 17.45 -43.55
N GLY A 37 11.73 16.80 -42.45
CA GLY A 37 11.44 15.37 -42.40
C GLY A 37 10.20 15.09 -41.54
N LYS A 38 9.66 13.91 -41.71
CA LYS A 38 8.64 13.36 -40.81
C LYS A 38 9.24 12.19 -40.07
N ILE A 39 9.03 12.15 -38.76
CA ILE A 39 9.40 11.01 -37.91
C ILE A 39 8.13 10.51 -37.22
N GLU A 40 8.03 9.21 -37.09
CA GLU A 40 7.00 8.56 -36.28
C GLU A 40 7.58 8.29 -34.89
N HIS A 41 6.95 8.85 -33.86
CA HIS A 41 7.40 8.67 -32.48
C HIS A 41 6.20 8.70 -31.52
N ARG A 42 6.40 8.21 -30.29
CA ARG A 42 5.42 8.32 -29.24
C ARG A 42 5.25 9.77 -28.83
N TYR A 43 4.00 10.28 -28.84
CA TYR A 43 3.67 11.64 -28.44
C TYR A 43 2.71 11.62 -27.25
N PRO A 44 2.88 12.51 -26.26
CA PRO A 44 1.99 12.57 -25.11
C PRO A 44 0.60 13.12 -25.47
N HIS A 45 -0.43 12.40 -25.07
CA HIS A 45 -1.83 12.79 -25.25
C HIS A 45 -2.54 12.90 -23.88
N CYS A 46 -3.57 13.73 -23.82
CA CYS A 46 -4.41 13.84 -22.65
C CYS A 46 -5.11 12.52 -22.34
N TYR A 47 -4.95 11.99 -21.16
CA TYR A 47 -5.53 10.70 -20.75
C TYR A 47 -7.08 10.69 -20.72
N ARG A 48 -7.73 11.87 -20.73
CA ARG A 48 -9.19 12.00 -20.73
C ARG A 48 -9.79 12.12 -22.11
N CYS A 49 -9.23 12.99 -22.97
CA CYS A 49 -9.82 13.35 -24.27
C CYS A 49 -8.93 12.99 -25.46
N ASP A 50 -7.80 12.35 -25.23
CA ASP A 50 -6.84 11.91 -26.25
C ASP A 50 -6.27 13.04 -27.14
N THR A 51 -6.45 14.30 -26.74
CA THR A 51 -5.92 15.46 -27.44
C THR A 51 -4.39 15.53 -27.26
N PRO A 52 -3.60 15.79 -28.33
CA PRO A 52 -2.17 15.99 -28.22
C PRO A 52 -1.83 17.10 -27.23
N LEU A 53 -0.83 16.89 -26.39
CA LEU A 53 -0.37 17.90 -25.44
C LEU A 53 0.63 18.84 -26.10
N ILE A 54 0.72 20.08 -25.60
CA ILE A 54 1.72 21.06 -26.00
C ILE A 54 2.70 21.29 -24.85
N TYR A 55 3.96 21.59 -25.19
CA TYR A 55 4.94 22.05 -24.23
C TYR A 55 4.80 23.58 -24.05
N LYS A 56 4.63 24.00 -22.81
CA LYS A 56 4.53 25.41 -22.44
C LYS A 56 5.38 25.66 -21.21
N THR A 57 6.17 26.71 -21.22
CA THR A 57 6.87 27.20 -20.02
C THR A 57 5.87 27.84 -19.07
N ILE A 58 5.95 27.48 -17.81
CA ILE A 58 5.18 28.06 -16.69
C ILE A 58 6.13 28.31 -15.53
N GLU A 59 5.82 29.30 -14.71
CA GLU A 59 6.50 29.50 -13.43
C GLU A 59 6.10 28.37 -12.49
N THR A 60 7.08 27.81 -11.78
CA THR A 60 6.88 26.66 -10.90
C THR A 60 7.82 26.73 -9.71
N TRP A 61 7.38 26.10 -8.60
CA TRP A 61 8.18 25.95 -7.40
C TRP A 61 8.94 24.65 -7.41
N PHE A 62 10.24 24.70 -7.13
CA PHE A 62 11.13 23.55 -7.08
C PHE A 62 11.70 23.37 -5.68
N MET A 63 11.74 22.12 -5.22
CA MET A 63 12.57 21.70 -4.10
C MET A 63 13.91 21.29 -4.64
N LYS A 64 15.01 21.90 -4.15
CA LYS A 64 16.38 21.51 -4.52
C LYS A 64 16.72 20.14 -3.94
N ILE A 65 16.98 19.16 -4.80
CA ILE A 65 17.29 17.80 -4.40
C ILE A 65 18.79 17.57 -4.29
N GLU A 66 19.61 18.25 -5.09
CA GLU A 66 21.06 18.06 -5.11
C GLU A 66 21.72 18.09 -3.72
N PRO A 67 21.40 19.04 -2.81
CA PRO A 67 21.98 19.07 -1.47
C PRO A 67 21.56 17.90 -0.57
N LEU A 68 20.46 17.22 -0.90
CA LEU A 68 19.90 16.12 -0.12
C LEU A 68 20.38 14.75 -0.53
N LYS A 69 20.93 14.60 -1.77
CA LYS A 69 21.26 13.30 -2.38
C LYS A 69 22.14 12.43 -1.50
N GLN A 70 23.22 13.01 -0.96
CA GLN A 70 24.16 12.27 -0.12
C GLN A 70 23.44 11.68 1.11
N ASN A 71 22.66 12.48 1.81
CA ASN A 71 21.90 12.03 2.98
C ASN A 71 20.82 10.99 2.59
N MET A 72 20.15 11.18 1.45
CA MET A 72 19.17 10.22 0.93
C MET A 72 19.80 8.86 0.62
N LEU A 73 21.02 8.83 0.05
CA LEU A 73 21.75 7.59 -0.24
C LEU A 73 22.21 6.89 1.04
N GLU A 74 22.70 7.64 2.02
CA GLU A 74 23.10 7.11 3.33
C GLU A 74 21.88 6.51 4.07
N ASN A 75 20.74 7.21 4.07
CA ASN A 75 19.49 6.72 4.63
C ASN A 75 18.98 5.47 3.88
N ASN A 76 19.04 5.46 2.54
CA ASN A 76 18.70 4.29 1.75
C ASN A 76 19.53 3.05 2.10
N GLY A 77 20.82 3.24 2.43
CA GLY A 77 21.73 2.17 2.87
C GLY A 77 21.30 1.47 4.17
N ARG A 78 20.47 2.13 5.00
CA ARG A 78 19.94 1.58 6.27
C ARG A 78 18.65 0.79 6.08
N ILE A 79 17.98 0.92 4.93
CA ILE A 79 16.70 0.29 4.65
C ILE A 79 16.91 -1.15 4.18
N HIS A 80 16.16 -2.07 4.77
CA HIS A 80 16.07 -3.45 4.29
C HIS A 80 15.08 -3.54 3.12
N TRP A 81 15.59 -3.77 1.93
CA TRP A 81 14.81 -3.91 0.70
C TRP A 81 14.55 -5.38 0.35
N VAL A 82 13.32 -5.68 0.01
CA VAL A 82 12.93 -6.98 -0.52
C VAL A 82 12.26 -6.79 -1.89
N PRO A 83 12.94 -7.17 -2.98
CA PRO A 83 14.31 -7.73 -3.06
C PRO A 83 15.42 -6.68 -2.90
N ASP A 84 16.54 -7.07 -2.32
CA ASP A 84 17.67 -6.21 -1.93
C ASP A 84 18.35 -5.47 -3.09
N HIS A 85 18.38 -6.07 -4.30
CA HIS A 85 18.98 -5.47 -5.49
C HIS A 85 18.34 -4.14 -5.91
N LEU A 86 17.12 -3.85 -5.45
CA LEU A 86 16.44 -2.58 -5.74
C LEU A 86 17.06 -1.40 -4.98
N ARG A 87 17.65 -1.63 -3.80
CA ARG A 87 18.28 -0.62 -2.96
C ARG A 87 19.34 0.18 -3.75
N ASP A 88 20.33 -0.50 -4.29
CA ASP A 88 21.47 0.12 -4.97
C ASP A 88 21.22 0.22 -6.49
N GLY A 89 20.34 -0.64 -7.00
CA GLY A 89 19.96 -0.68 -8.40
C GLY A 89 18.98 0.43 -8.78
N ARG A 90 17.69 0.08 -8.90
CA ARG A 90 16.66 0.98 -9.43
C ARG A 90 16.44 2.21 -8.55
N PHE A 91 16.41 2.05 -7.24
CA PHE A 91 16.13 3.15 -6.33
C PHE A 91 17.34 4.04 -6.08
N GLY A 92 18.50 3.46 -5.74
CA GLY A 92 19.73 4.21 -5.52
C GLY A 92 20.17 5.01 -6.75
N LYS A 93 20.21 4.39 -7.93
CA LYS A 93 20.47 5.10 -9.20
C LYS A 93 19.41 6.16 -9.51
N GLY A 94 18.16 5.94 -9.06
CA GLY A 94 17.11 6.94 -9.15
C GLY A 94 17.39 8.18 -8.32
N ILE A 95 17.92 8.03 -7.11
CA ILE A 95 18.35 9.15 -6.24
C ILE A 95 19.56 9.89 -6.87
N GLU A 96 20.59 9.17 -7.31
CA GLU A 96 21.79 9.75 -7.92
C GLU A 96 21.45 10.67 -9.10
N SER A 97 20.52 10.24 -9.94
CA SER A 97 20.10 10.96 -11.16
C SER A 97 18.89 11.87 -10.97
N ALA A 98 18.37 12.01 -9.75
CA ALA A 98 17.18 12.78 -9.49
C ALA A 98 17.36 14.27 -9.82
N PRO A 99 16.47 14.86 -10.64
CA PRO A 99 16.42 16.31 -10.81
C PRO A 99 15.77 16.99 -9.60
N ASP A 100 15.84 18.31 -9.56
CA ASP A 100 15.06 19.10 -8.61
C ASP A 100 13.56 18.78 -8.77
N TRP A 101 12.86 18.68 -7.65
CA TRP A 101 11.46 18.26 -7.64
C TRP A 101 10.54 19.44 -7.82
N ASN A 102 9.78 19.47 -8.93
CA ASN A 102 8.72 20.41 -9.14
C ASN A 102 7.54 20.07 -8.21
N VAL A 103 7.36 20.86 -7.15
CA VAL A 103 6.35 20.63 -6.10
C VAL A 103 5.05 21.40 -6.32
N SER A 104 4.97 22.28 -7.31
CA SER A 104 3.76 23.07 -7.57
C SER A 104 2.88 22.48 -8.67
N ARG A 105 1.56 22.64 -8.53
CA ARG A 105 0.56 22.20 -9.53
C ARG A 105 -0.49 23.29 -9.74
N ASN A 106 -0.85 23.52 -11.00
CA ASN A 106 -1.95 24.36 -11.39
C ASN A 106 -3.27 23.56 -11.36
N ARG A 107 -3.77 23.28 -10.16
CA ARG A 107 -5.03 22.57 -9.93
C ARG A 107 -5.88 23.31 -8.94
N TYR A 108 -7.19 23.10 -9.00
CA TYR A 108 -8.10 23.71 -8.04
C TYR A 108 -8.02 23.04 -6.67
N TRP A 109 -8.01 21.71 -6.63
CA TRP A 109 -7.97 20.92 -5.40
C TRP A 109 -6.58 20.38 -5.11
N GLY A 110 -6.14 20.55 -3.88
CA GLY A 110 -4.86 20.14 -3.32
C GLY A 110 -4.48 21.06 -2.17
N THR A 111 -3.43 20.72 -1.43
CA THR A 111 -2.90 21.57 -0.37
C THR A 111 -2.30 22.85 -0.95
N PRO A 112 -2.82 24.05 -0.61
CA PRO A 112 -2.27 25.29 -1.10
C PRO A 112 -0.83 25.50 -0.68
N ILE A 113 0.01 26.03 -1.58
CA ILE A 113 1.36 26.43 -1.19
C ILE A 113 1.24 27.60 -0.22
N PRO A 114 1.74 27.49 1.04
CA PRO A 114 1.49 28.46 2.08
C PRO A 114 2.48 29.65 2.02
N ILE A 115 2.67 30.21 0.84
CA ILE A 115 3.59 31.33 0.60
C ILE A 115 2.81 32.54 0.09
N TRP A 116 2.93 33.65 0.81
CA TRP A 116 2.39 34.97 0.41
C TRP A 116 3.53 35.90 0.01
N GLN A 117 3.30 36.69 -1.01
CA GLN A 117 4.27 37.62 -1.57
C GLN A 117 3.71 39.05 -1.52
N CYS A 118 4.57 39.99 -1.20
CA CYS A 118 4.27 41.39 -1.18
C CYS A 118 4.94 42.15 -2.34
N GLU A 119 4.32 43.19 -2.86
CA GLU A 119 4.92 44.05 -3.88
C GLU A 119 6.25 44.69 -3.44
N CYS A 120 6.46 44.85 -2.12
CA CYS A 120 7.75 45.31 -1.58
C CYS A 120 8.90 44.29 -1.70
N GLY A 121 8.64 43.11 -2.23
CA GLY A 121 9.61 42.01 -2.38
C GLY A 121 9.70 41.07 -1.17
N HIS A 122 8.96 41.33 -0.09
CA HIS A 122 8.89 40.44 1.05
C HIS A 122 8.04 39.18 0.73
N SER A 123 8.50 38.01 1.15
CA SER A 123 7.75 36.74 1.05
C SER A 123 7.65 36.08 2.42
N GLU A 124 6.47 35.58 2.75
CA GLU A 124 6.19 34.93 4.02
C GLU A 124 5.70 33.49 3.79
N CYS A 125 6.34 32.51 4.44
CA CYS A 125 5.88 31.12 4.45
C CYS A 125 5.11 30.88 5.76
N VAL A 126 3.81 30.69 5.65
CA VAL A 126 2.91 30.54 6.80
C VAL A 126 2.86 29.08 7.25
N GLY A 127 3.48 28.78 8.40
CA GLY A 127 3.63 27.43 8.93
C GLY A 127 2.54 26.99 9.92
N SER A 128 1.58 27.85 10.26
CA SER A 128 0.51 27.47 11.22
C SER A 128 -0.68 28.42 11.16
N LEU A 129 -1.85 27.95 11.60
CA LEU A 129 -3.03 28.81 11.82
C LEU A 129 -2.74 29.98 12.78
N LYS A 130 -1.92 29.74 13.80
CA LYS A 130 -1.50 30.81 14.71
C LYS A 130 -0.78 31.94 13.98
N GLN A 131 0.14 31.61 13.09
CA GLN A 131 0.86 32.58 12.26
C GLN A 131 -0.07 33.25 11.25
N LEU A 132 -0.95 32.47 10.58
CA LEU A 132 -1.97 32.99 9.68
C LEU A 132 -2.81 34.09 10.38
N HIS A 133 -3.37 33.77 11.54
CA HIS A 133 -4.17 34.72 12.31
C HIS A 133 -3.38 35.96 12.71
N THR A 134 -2.10 35.79 13.13
CA THR A 134 -1.26 36.94 13.49
C THR A 134 -1.07 37.90 12.31
N LEU A 135 -0.81 37.37 11.12
CA LEU A 135 -0.62 38.16 9.89
C LEU A 135 -1.93 38.80 9.40
N MET A 136 -3.06 38.09 9.46
CA MET A 136 -4.38 38.64 9.13
C MET A 136 -4.77 39.78 10.07
N GLY A 137 -4.35 39.73 11.32
CA GLY A 137 -4.63 40.76 12.32
C GLY A 137 -3.60 41.89 12.38
N ALA A 138 -2.62 41.94 11.49
CA ALA A 138 -1.51 42.92 11.53
C ALA A 138 -0.76 42.89 12.88
N GLY A 139 -0.49 41.71 13.41
CA GLY A 139 0.17 41.48 14.70
C GLY A 139 -0.80 41.13 15.83
N ASP A 140 -2.09 41.45 15.71
CA ASP A 140 -3.14 41.04 16.66
C ASP A 140 -3.79 39.70 16.26
N ARG A 141 -3.45 38.67 16.97
CA ARG A 141 -3.93 37.32 16.68
C ARG A 141 -5.45 37.14 16.86
N GLU A 142 -6.04 37.74 17.88
CA GLU A 142 -7.48 37.61 18.14
C GLU A 142 -8.31 38.32 17.06
N LYS A 143 -7.87 39.49 16.64
CA LYS A 143 -8.44 40.21 15.49
C LYS A 143 -8.30 39.38 14.20
N GLY A 144 -7.14 38.73 13.98
CA GLY A 144 -6.93 37.91 12.83
C GLY A 144 -7.78 36.61 12.85
N LYS A 145 -7.98 35.98 14.01
CA LYS A 145 -8.89 34.86 14.18
C LYS A 145 -10.32 35.23 13.82
N GLN A 146 -10.79 36.40 14.29
CA GLN A 146 -12.11 36.90 13.93
C GLN A 146 -12.24 37.11 12.42
N ARG A 147 -11.25 37.75 11.77
CA ARG A 147 -11.24 37.95 10.30
C ARG A 147 -11.26 36.59 9.54
N HIS A 148 -10.52 35.60 10.00
CA HIS A 148 -10.54 34.24 9.41
C HIS A 148 -11.94 33.65 9.50
N ALA A 149 -12.58 33.70 10.66
CA ALA A 149 -13.95 33.20 10.84
C ALA A 149 -14.95 33.90 9.94
N GLU A 150 -14.83 35.23 9.78
CA GLU A 150 -15.65 36.03 8.85
C GLU A 150 -15.43 35.60 7.39
N THR A 151 -14.18 35.32 6.99
CA THR A 151 -13.81 34.82 5.66
C THR A 151 -14.45 33.45 5.41
N VAL A 152 -14.30 32.49 6.34
CA VAL A 152 -14.91 31.15 6.25
C VAL A 152 -16.44 31.30 6.13
N ALA A 153 -17.08 32.11 6.92
CA ALA A 153 -18.54 32.34 6.87
C ALA A 153 -19.00 32.96 5.54
N LYS A 154 -18.21 33.91 4.97
CA LYS A 154 -18.45 34.50 3.64
C LYS A 154 -18.38 33.46 2.54
N VAL A 155 -17.30 32.66 2.51
CA VAL A 155 -17.08 31.62 1.51
C VAL A 155 -18.13 30.51 1.63
N SER A 156 -18.48 30.10 2.86
CA SER A 156 -19.51 29.09 3.12
C SER A 156 -20.86 29.50 2.52
N ARG A 157 -21.25 30.77 2.70
CA ARG A 157 -22.48 31.29 2.08
C ARG A 157 -22.42 31.28 0.56
N SER A 158 -21.31 31.74 -0.03
CA SER A 158 -21.11 31.75 -1.48
C SER A 158 -21.17 30.40 -2.09
N VAL A 159 -20.54 29.40 -1.45
CA VAL A 159 -20.55 27.99 -1.90
C VAL A 159 -21.97 27.39 -1.83
N LYS A 160 -22.72 27.67 -0.76
CA LYS A 160 -24.12 27.20 -0.63
C LYS A 160 -25.04 27.83 -1.68
N GLU A 161 -24.90 29.13 -1.95
CA GLU A 161 -25.66 29.85 -2.99
C GLU A 161 -25.37 29.30 -4.39
N GLU A 162 -24.09 29.06 -4.71
CA GLU A 162 -23.68 28.53 -6.01
C GLU A 162 -24.11 27.06 -6.16
N ALA A 163 -24.00 26.26 -5.10
CA ALA A 163 -24.50 24.88 -5.08
C ALA A 163 -26.01 24.85 -5.32
N GLY A 164 -26.78 25.73 -4.67
CA GLY A 164 -28.23 25.83 -4.87
C GLY A 164 -28.62 26.18 -6.30
N LYS A 165 -27.87 27.05 -6.98
CA LYS A 165 -28.07 27.41 -8.41
C LYS A 165 -27.78 26.18 -9.30
N ARG A 166 -26.65 25.50 -9.10
CA ARG A 166 -26.24 24.33 -9.91
C ARG A 166 -27.09 23.09 -9.69
N LEU A 167 -27.63 22.90 -8.47
CA LEU A 167 -28.56 21.81 -8.18
C LEU A 167 -29.86 21.92 -9.00
N GLY A 168 -30.26 23.14 -9.38
CA GLY A 168 -31.38 23.35 -10.31
C GLY A 168 -31.07 22.95 -11.75
N GLU A 169 -29.81 22.91 -12.16
CA GLU A 169 -29.36 22.57 -13.51
C GLU A 169 -29.04 21.05 -13.67
N PHE A 170 -28.64 20.39 -12.60
CA PHE A 170 -28.34 18.95 -12.59
C PHE A 170 -29.42 18.18 -11.83
N LYS A 171 -29.88 17.05 -12.38
CA LYS A 171 -30.75 16.10 -11.68
C LYS A 171 -29.97 15.42 -10.53
N VAL A 172 -29.69 16.13 -9.46
CA VAL A 172 -29.00 15.62 -8.28
C VAL A 172 -30.01 15.03 -7.30
N ASP A 173 -29.64 13.92 -6.66
CA ASP A 173 -30.45 13.32 -5.60
C ASP A 173 -30.73 14.35 -4.49
N ALA A 174 -32.01 14.50 -4.15
CA ALA A 174 -32.47 15.45 -3.12
C ALA A 174 -31.86 15.20 -1.71
N ALA A 175 -31.42 13.98 -1.42
CA ALA A 175 -30.72 13.65 -0.18
C ALA A 175 -29.30 14.23 -0.19
N TRP A 176 -28.60 14.19 -1.32
CA TRP A 176 -27.28 14.76 -1.49
C TRP A 176 -27.31 16.29 -1.47
N ALA A 177 -28.30 16.89 -2.10
CA ALA A 177 -28.53 18.33 -2.07
C ALA A 177 -28.72 18.84 -0.63
N ARG A 178 -29.58 18.20 0.16
CA ARG A 178 -29.79 18.53 1.59
C ARG A 178 -28.53 18.37 2.42
N LYS A 179 -27.66 17.39 2.08
CA LYS A 179 -26.40 17.20 2.77
C LYS A 179 -25.41 18.33 2.53
N ILE A 180 -25.35 18.87 1.29
CA ILE A 180 -24.49 20.04 0.97
C ILE A 180 -25.02 21.29 1.68
N GLU A 181 -26.31 21.52 1.64
CA GLU A 181 -26.93 22.68 2.31
C GLU A 181 -26.74 22.68 3.84
N ALA A 182 -26.68 21.49 4.43
CA ALA A 182 -26.51 21.31 5.88
C ALA A 182 -25.02 21.30 6.32
N THR A 183 -24.07 21.19 5.40
CA THR A 183 -22.65 21.09 5.75
C THR A 183 -22.02 22.49 5.78
N ASP A 184 -21.58 22.92 6.95
CA ASP A 184 -20.74 24.13 7.08
C ASP A 184 -19.28 23.77 6.79
N ILE A 185 -18.55 24.76 6.23
CA ILE A 185 -17.10 24.65 6.08
C ILE A 185 -16.48 24.73 7.49
N ASP A 186 -15.53 23.85 7.77
CA ASP A 186 -14.79 23.86 9.03
C ASP A 186 -14.10 25.21 9.24
N GLU A 187 -14.20 25.78 10.44
CA GLU A 187 -13.59 27.06 10.79
C GLU A 187 -12.06 27.06 10.65
N ASN A 188 -11.43 25.89 10.64
CA ASN A 188 -10.01 25.70 10.46
C ASN A 188 -9.64 25.24 9.04
N ASP A 189 -10.58 25.28 8.09
CA ASP A 189 -10.30 24.90 6.70
C ASP A 189 -9.28 25.85 6.08
N ILE A 190 -8.18 25.29 5.59
CA ILE A 190 -7.08 25.99 4.92
C ILE A 190 -6.94 25.62 3.45
N HIS A 191 -7.96 25.03 2.85
CA HIS A 191 -7.94 24.79 1.41
C HIS A 191 -8.03 26.09 0.61
N ARG A 192 -7.68 26.01 -0.65
CA ARG A 192 -7.52 27.14 -1.56
C ARG A 192 -8.69 28.10 -1.56
N HIS A 193 -9.92 27.60 -1.54
CA HIS A 193 -11.14 28.43 -1.57
C HIS A 193 -11.32 29.32 -0.32
N ILE A 194 -10.60 29.03 0.77
CA ILE A 194 -10.56 29.86 1.98
C ILE A 194 -9.30 30.72 1.99
N VAL A 195 -8.12 30.11 1.82
CA VAL A 195 -6.87 30.86 2.01
C VAL A 195 -6.59 31.89 0.93
N ASP A 196 -7.16 31.72 -0.28
CA ASP A 196 -7.08 32.74 -1.34
C ASP A 196 -7.91 34.02 -1.01
N GLU A 197 -8.87 33.92 -0.09
CA GLU A 197 -9.68 35.04 0.41
C GLU A 197 -9.13 35.64 1.71
N CYS A 198 -8.02 35.13 2.24
CA CYS A 198 -7.38 35.62 3.45
C CYS A 198 -6.41 36.75 3.14
N ASP A 199 -6.75 37.98 3.57
CA ASP A 199 -5.89 39.15 3.47
C ASP A 199 -4.80 39.12 4.56
N LEU A 200 -3.57 38.81 4.20
CA LEU A 200 -2.43 38.89 5.10
C LEU A 200 -1.73 40.23 4.97
N ILE A 201 -1.37 40.80 6.10
CA ILE A 201 -0.69 42.08 6.16
C ILE A 201 0.82 41.90 6.24
N CYS A 202 1.55 42.50 5.30
CA CYS A 202 3.00 42.44 5.25
C CYS A 202 3.63 43.06 6.51
N PRO A 203 4.47 42.30 7.24
CA PRO A 203 5.09 42.82 8.46
C PRO A 203 6.16 43.90 8.18
N VAL A 204 6.60 44.04 6.92
CA VAL A 204 7.64 45.00 6.53
C VAL A 204 7.03 46.36 6.09
N CYS A 205 6.01 46.33 5.25
CA CYS A 205 5.47 47.59 4.67
C CYS A 205 3.99 47.86 5.00
N GLY A 206 3.29 46.92 5.67
CA GLY A 206 1.89 47.08 6.05
C GLY A 206 0.88 46.90 4.92
N GLN A 207 1.30 46.59 3.70
CA GLN A 207 0.41 46.31 2.57
C GLN A 207 -0.11 44.87 2.59
N THR A 208 -1.21 44.61 1.87
CA THR A 208 -1.77 43.28 1.70
C THR A 208 -0.84 42.41 0.83
N MET A 209 -0.63 41.17 1.25
CA MET A 209 0.15 40.19 0.53
C MET A 209 -0.77 39.25 -0.28
N VAL A 210 -0.28 38.76 -1.39
CA VAL A 210 -0.98 37.81 -2.28
C VAL A 210 -0.39 36.45 -2.15
N ARG A 211 -1.23 35.41 -2.00
CA ARG A 211 -0.79 34.02 -1.94
C ARG A 211 -0.35 33.50 -3.32
N THR A 212 0.68 32.66 -3.35
CA THR A 212 1.06 31.87 -4.52
C THR A 212 -0.13 31.04 -5.01
N PRO A 213 -0.57 31.16 -6.28
CA PRO A 213 -1.84 30.56 -6.74
C PRO A 213 -1.83 29.03 -6.84
N GLU A 214 -0.66 28.42 -6.85
CA GLU A 214 -0.49 26.98 -7.00
C GLU A 214 -0.85 26.22 -5.72
N VAL A 215 -1.05 24.91 -5.91
CA VAL A 215 -1.17 23.90 -4.84
C VAL A 215 0.04 22.97 -4.88
N LEU A 216 0.30 22.28 -3.78
CA LEU A 216 1.36 21.27 -3.72
C LEU A 216 1.01 20.05 -4.59
N ASP A 217 2.04 19.37 -5.04
CA ASP A 217 1.95 18.07 -5.70
C ASP A 217 1.33 17.04 -4.73
N CYS A 218 0.43 16.19 -5.21
CA CYS A 218 -0.16 15.11 -4.43
C CYS A 218 0.91 14.13 -3.88
N TRP A 219 2.07 14.07 -4.52
CA TRP A 219 3.21 13.30 -4.03
C TRP A 219 3.88 13.94 -2.81
N PHE A 220 3.79 15.27 -2.68
CA PHE A 220 4.20 15.96 -1.45
C PHE A 220 3.28 15.57 -0.29
N GLU A 221 1.96 15.60 -0.51
CA GLU A 221 0.96 15.21 0.48
C GLU A 221 1.17 13.75 0.93
N SER A 222 1.30 12.81 -0.01
CA SER A 222 1.52 11.40 0.31
C SER A 222 2.88 11.14 0.97
N GLY A 223 3.92 11.87 0.59
CA GLY A 223 5.25 11.80 1.20
C GLY A 223 5.30 12.38 2.62
N SER A 224 4.37 13.30 2.96
CA SER A 224 4.27 13.88 4.29
C SER A 224 3.46 13.04 5.29
N MET A 225 2.81 11.96 4.82
CA MET A 225 1.91 11.12 5.61
C MET A 225 2.46 10.72 6.99
N PRO A 226 3.74 10.30 7.17
CA PRO A 226 4.24 9.81 8.45
C PRO A 226 4.07 10.81 9.60
N TYR A 227 4.23 12.10 9.34
CA TYR A 227 4.08 13.16 10.32
C TYR A 227 2.73 13.88 10.23
N ALA A 228 2.19 14.05 9.01
CA ALA A 228 0.92 14.74 8.80
C ALA A 228 -0.26 14.03 9.47
N GLN A 229 -0.32 12.68 9.45
CA GLN A 229 -1.37 11.90 10.12
C GLN A 229 -1.39 12.08 11.65
N ASN A 230 -0.28 12.51 12.23
CA ASN A 230 -0.16 12.81 13.66
C ASN A 230 -0.37 14.29 13.97
N HIS A 231 -0.57 15.15 12.96
CA HIS A 231 -0.55 16.61 13.08
C HIS A 231 0.74 17.12 13.75
N TYR A 232 1.86 16.41 13.49
CA TYR A 232 3.17 16.80 14.01
C TYR A 232 3.67 18.09 13.34
N PRO A 233 4.34 19.01 14.07
CA PRO A 233 4.75 18.93 15.46
C PRO A 233 3.72 19.45 16.48
N PHE A 234 2.52 19.82 16.07
CA PHE A 234 1.54 20.50 16.92
C PHE A 234 0.81 19.56 17.86
N GLU A 235 0.60 18.30 17.43
CA GLU A 235 -0.06 17.25 18.20
C GLU A 235 0.74 15.95 18.09
N ARG A 236 0.53 15.05 19.06
CA ARG A 236 1.05 13.66 19.08
C ARG A 236 2.55 13.53 18.78
N ALA A 237 3.36 14.54 19.16
CA ALA A 237 4.80 14.56 18.91
C ALA A 237 5.51 13.30 19.44
N GLU A 238 5.24 12.92 20.70
CA GLU A 238 5.82 11.72 21.31
C GLU A 238 5.46 10.43 20.56
N ALA A 239 4.21 10.32 20.06
CA ALA A 239 3.77 9.15 19.28
C ALA A 239 4.49 9.07 17.94
N PHE A 240 4.68 10.21 17.28
CA PHE A 240 5.46 10.27 16.04
C PHE A 240 6.92 9.90 16.27
N GLU A 241 7.58 10.53 17.23
CA GLU A 241 9.01 10.31 17.53
C GLU A 241 9.32 8.85 17.90
N ARG A 242 8.39 8.17 18.58
CA ARG A 242 8.50 6.76 18.94
C ARG A 242 8.34 5.83 17.73
N ASN A 243 7.47 6.18 16.79
CA ASN A 243 7.07 5.30 15.70
C ASN A 243 7.72 5.67 14.35
N PHE A 244 8.59 6.68 14.32
CA PHE A 244 9.31 7.10 13.12
C PHE A 244 10.82 6.78 13.25
N PRO A 245 11.43 6.14 12.26
CA PRO A 245 10.90 5.66 10.97
C PRO A 245 9.87 4.54 11.10
N ALA A 246 8.97 4.40 10.09
CA ALA A 246 8.02 3.30 10.05
C ALA A 246 8.74 1.93 10.02
N ASP A 247 8.20 0.93 10.70
CA ASP A 247 8.82 -0.40 10.72
C ASP A 247 8.72 -1.10 9.36
N PHE A 248 7.62 -0.90 8.61
CA PHE A 248 7.34 -1.63 7.38
C PHE A 248 6.45 -0.84 6.43
N ILE A 249 6.78 -0.90 5.11
CA ILE A 249 5.90 -0.51 4.02
C ILE A 249 5.95 -1.55 2.89
N ALA A 250 4.88 -1.62 2.07
CA ALA A 250 4.85 -2.48 0.89
C ALA A 250 4.02 -1.84 -0.20
N GLU A 251 4.58 -1.73 -1.41
CA GLU A 251 3.92 -1.20 -2.61
C GLU A 251 4.56 -1.75 -3.90
N GLY A 252 4.03 -1.34 -5.05
CA GLY A 252 4.52 -1.76 -6.35
C GLY A 252 5.88 -1.16 -6.74
N LEU A 253 6.53 -1.79 -7.69
CA LEU A 253 7.85 -1.40 -8.22
C LEU A 253 7.88 0.03 -8.80
N ASP A 254 6.77 0.53 -9.32
CA ASP A 254 6.62 1.90 -9.81
C ASP A 254 6.82 2.95 -8.72
N GLN A 255 6.57 2.61 -7.45
CA GLN A 255 6.74 3.50 -6.30
C GLN A 255 8.21 3.81 -5.96
N THR A 256 9.16 3.13 -6.56
CA THR A 256 10.57 3.55 -6.55
C THR A 256 10.80 4.93 -7.20
N ARG A 257 9.84 5.40 -8.02
CA ARG A 257 9.79 6.75 -8.63
C ARG A 257 8.53 7.51 -8.25
N GLY A 258 7.90 7.14 -7.15
CA GLY A 258 6.69 7.75 -6.61
C GLY A 258 6.79 7.84 -5.09
N TRP A 259 5.95 7.12 -4.37
CA TRP A 259 5.80 7.24 -2.92
C TRP A 259 7.08 6.94 -2.12
N PHE A 260 7.84 5.89 -2.46
CA PHE A 260 9.10 5.60 -1.76
C PHE A 260 10.10 6.74 -1.90
N TYR A 261 10.18 7.35 -3.09
CA TYR A 261 11.07 8.47 -3.35
C TYR A 261 10.65 9.71 -2.56
N THR A 262 9.37 10.08 -2.59
CA THR A 262 8.89 11.28 -1.90
C THR A 262 8.95 11.16 -0.38
N LEU A 263 8.66 9.97 0.18
CA LEU A 263 8.92 9.66 1.59
C LEU A 263 10.40 9.89 1.95
N THR A 264 11.32 9.38 1.13
CA THR A 264 12.77 9.49 1.38
C THR A 264 13.23 10.95 1.28
N VAL A 265 12.77 11.71 0.28
CA VAL A 265 13.10 13.13 0.14
C VAL A 265 12.69 13.91 1.38
N LEU A 266 11.41 13.81 1.78
CA LEU A 266 10.89 14.59 2.89
C LEU A 266 11.47 14.16 4.25
N ALA A 267 11.64 12.86 4.47
CA ALA A 267 12.27 12.35 5.69
C ALA A 267 13.74 12.80 5.80
N SER A 268 14.50 12.73 4.71
CA SER A 268 15.89 13.18 4.69
C SER A 268 16.01 14.69 4.87
N ALA A 269 15.09 15.48 4.27
CA ALA A 269 15.11 16.93 4.38
C ALA A 269 14.73 17.44 5.77
N LEU A 270 13.72 16.82 6.41
CA LEU A 270 13.15 17.30 7.66
C LEU A 270 13.81 16.68 8.90
N PHE A 271 14.19 15.40 8.81
CA PHE A 271 14.62 14.62 9.97
C PHE A 271 16.04 14.03 9.83
N GLY A 272 16.65 14.09 8.64
CA GLY A 272 17.97 13.49 8.39
C GLY A 272 18.00 11.96 8.52
N LYS A 273 16.83 11.30 8.45
CA LYS A 273 16.65 9.86 8.68
C LYS A 273 15.92 9.21 7.49
N GLU A 274 16.00 7.89 7.42
CA GLU A 274 15.12 7.09 6.58
C GLU A 274 13.64 7.25 6.98
N ALA A 275 12.70 7.11 6.03
CA ALA A 275 11.28 7.19 6.33
C ALA A 275 10.71 5.85 6.84
N PHE A 276 11.35 4.74 6.49
CA PHE A 276 10.93 3.38 6.82
C PHE A 276 12.16 2.48 6.92
N ARG A 277 12.05 1.41 7.73
CA ARG A 277 13.14 0.45 7.98
C ARG A 277 13.13 -0.72 7.00
N ASN A 278 11.93 -1.20 6.65
CA ASN A 278 11.74 -2.35 5.78
C ASN A 278 10.76 -2.02 4.67
N VAL A 279 11.05 -2.49 3.46
CA VAL A 279 10.16 -2.34 2.31
C VAL A 279 10.10 -3.61 1.48
N VAL A 280 8.88 -4.12 1.27
CA VAL A 280 8.61 -5.18 0.30
C VAL A 280 8.07 -4.54 -0.98
N VAL A 281 8.78 -4.79 -2.08
CA VAL A 281 8.40 -4.23 -3.38
C VAL A 281 7.70 -5.30 -4.21
N ASN A 282 6.47 -5.01 -4.59
CA ASN A 282 5.67 -5.92 -5.39
C ASN A 282 5.87 -5.68 -6.88
N GLY A 283 5.87 -6.77 -7.66
CA GLY A 283 5.80 -6.73 -9.13
C GLY A 283 4.43 -6.27 -9.62
N ILE A 284 4.34 -6.03 -10.92
CA ILE A 284 3.11 -5.58 -11.57
C ILE A 284 2.23 -6.78 -11.90
N ILE A 285 0.95 -6.66 -11.62
CA ILE A 285 -0.04 -7.65 -12.04
C ILE A 285 -0.49 -7.33 -13.46
N LEU A 286 -0.30 -8.29 -14.36
CA LEU A 286 -0.65 -8.22 -15.76
C LEU A 286 -1.87 -9.12 -16.04
N ALA A 287 -2.55 -8.88 -17.14
CA ALA A 287 -3.56 -9.78 -17.67
C ALA A 287 -2.92 -11.13 -18.08
N GLU A 288 -3.72 -12.16 -18.26
CA GLU A 288 -3.25 -13.50 -18.63
C GLU A 288 -2.40 -13.51 -19.91
N ASP A 289 -2.75 -12.62 -20.87
CA ASP A 289 -1.99 -12.40 -22.12
C ASP A 289 -0.69 -11.59 -21.94
N GLY A 290 -0.36 -11.19 -20.71
CA GLY A 290 0.83 -10.41 -20.37
C GLY A 290 0.72 -8.92 -20.64
N LYS A 291 -0.44 -8.41 -21.04
CA LYS A 291 -0.66 -6.97 -21.21
C LYS A 291 -1.02 -6.31 -19.89
N LYS A 292 -0.77 -5.01 -19.81
CA LYS A 292 -1.17 -4.19 -18.67
C LYS A 292 -2.69 -4.23 -18.48
N LEU A 293 -3.15 -4.37 -17.24
CA LEU A 293 -4.57 -4.30 -16.88
C LEU A 293 -5.17 -2.97 -17.31
N SER A 294 -6.30 -2.99 -17.98
CA SER A 294 -6.98 -1.81 -18.49
C SER A 294 -8.49 -1.91 -18.33
N LYS A 295 -9.09 -0.95 -17.61
CA LYS A 295 -10.54 -0.83 -17.48
C LYS A 295 -11.22 -0.67 -18.85
N ARG A 296 -10.56 0.03 -19.79
CA ARG A 296 -11.07 0.22 -21.16
C ARG A 296 -11.11 -1.09 -21.94
N LEU A 297 -10.07 -1.91 -21.80
CA LEU A 297 -9.97 -3.19 -22.52
C LEU A 297 -10.71 -4.33 -21.82
N ARG A 298 -11.12 -4.16 -20.55
CA ARG A 298 -11.76 -5.21 -19.73
C ARG A 298 -11.01 -6.54 -19.80
N ASN A 299 -9.68 -6.48 -19.79
CA ASN A 299 -8.80 -7.63 -19.99
C ASN A 299 -8.38 -8.30 -18.68
N TYR A 300 -9.15 -8.14 -17.61
CA TYR A 300 -8.95 -8.77 -16.31
C TYR A 300 -10.30 -9.10 -15.66
N ALA A 301 -10.31 -10.12 -14.82
CA ALA A 301 -11.47 -10.46 -14.01
C ALA A 301 -11.69 -9.40 -12.92
N ASP A 302 -12.94 -9.09 -12.62
CA ASP A 302 -13.25 -8.21 -11.49
C ASP A 302 -12.76 -8.90 -10.19
N PRO A 303 -11.92 -8.25 -9.37
CA PRO A 303 -11.47 -8.83 -8.10
C PRO A 303 -12.61 -9.31 -7.20
N VAL A 304 -13.77 -8.64 -7.24
CA VAL A 304 -14.96 -9.03 -6.46
C VAL A 304 -15.53 -10.35 -6.96
N ASP A 305 -15.56 -10.59 -8.27
CA ASP A 305 -16.03 -11.86 -8.84
C ASP A 305 -15.10 -13.01 -8.47
N VAL A 306 -13.78 -12.78 -8.49
CA VAL A 306 -12.78 -13.76 -8.04
C VAL A 306 -12.94 -14.08 -6.56
N LEU A 307 -13.15 -13.06 -5.71
CA LEU A 307 -13.38 -13.23 -4.27
C LEU A 307 -14.66 -14.02 -3.99
N ASN A 308 -15.74 -13.74 -4.69
CA ASN A 308 -17.02 -14.42 -4.54
C ASN A 308 -17.00 -15.87 -5.07
N GLY A 309 -16.24 -16.11 -6.15
CA GLY A 309 -16.20 -17.44 -6.80
C GLY A 309 -15.16 -18.39 -6.20
N LEU A 310 -13.97 -17.91 -5.86
CA LEU A 310 -12.83 -18.72 -5.44
C LEU A 310 -12.44 -18.52 -3.96
N GLY A 311 -12.92 -17.45 -3.34
CA GLY A 311 -12.64 -17.11 -1.94
C GLY A 311 -11.37 -16.29 -1.73
N ALA A 312 -11.40 -15.48 -0.67
CA ALA A 312 -10.29 -14.58 -0.32
C ALA A 312 -9.01 -15.33 0.07
N ASP A 313 -9.12 -16.42 0.80
CA ASP A 313 -7.95 -17.22 1.23
C ASP A 313 -7.18 -17.79 0.04
N ALA A 314 -7.88 -18.30 -0.98
CA ALA A 314 -7.25 -18.83 -2.19
C ALA A 314 -6.52 -17.73 -2.99
N LEU A 315 -7.17 -16.58 -3.16
CA LEU A 315 -6.58 -15.43 -3.86
C LEU A 315 -5.34 -14.90 -3.11
N ARG A 316 -5.43 -14.74 -1.79
CA ARG A 316 -4.30 -14.30 -0.94
C ARG A 316 -3.11 -15.23 -1.08
N LEU A 317 -3.35 -16.54 -0.92
CA LEU A 317 -2.29 -17.54 -1.01
C LEU A 317 -1.64 -17.57 -2.40
N PHE A 318 -2.44 -17.44 -3.46
CA PHE A 318 -1.94 -17.36 -4.84
C PHE A 318 -1.01 -16.15 -5.02
N LEU A 319 -1.43 -14.96 -4.55
CA LEU A 319 -0.63 -13.75 -4.68
C LEU A 319 0.67 -13.83 -3.86
N ILE A 320 0.61 -14.34 -2.63
CA ILE A 320 1.79 -14.52 -1.78
C ILE A 320 2.77 -15.56 -2.36
N ASN A 321 2.26 -16.60 -3.03
CA ASN A 321 3.07 -17.64 -3.69
C ASN A 321 3.53 -17.25 -5.10
N SER A 322 3.32 -16.01 -5.51
CA SER A 322 3.62 -15.57 -6.87
C SER A 322 4.95 -14.82 -6.98
N PRO A 323 5.48 -14.64 -8.20
CA PRO A 323 6.64 -13.78 -8.43
C PRO A 323 6.43 -12.32 -8.00
N ALA A 324 5.18 -11.86 -7.88
CA ALA A 324 4.86 -10.49 -7.50
C ALA A 324 5.51 -10.07 -6.17
N VAL A 325 5.60 -10.96 -5.18
CA VAL A 325 6.19 -10.62 -3.86
C VAL A 325 7.73 -10.46 -3.86
N LYS A 326 8.37 -10.56 -5.01
CA LYS A 326 9.80 -10.29 -5.23
C LYS A 326 10.06 -9.34 -6.41
N ALA A 327 9.14 -8.42 -6.62
CA ALA A 327 9.18 -7.38 -7.66
C ALA A 327 9.22 -7.88 -9.11
N GLU A 328 8.79 -9.12 -9.37
CA GLU A 328 8.64 -9.67 -10.71
C GLU A 328 7.18 -9.60 -11.18
N ASP A 329 6.95 -9.45 -12.48
CA ASP A 329 5.60 -9.35 -13.03
C ASP A 329 4.83 -10.66 -12.89
N LEU A 330 3.56 -10.57 -12.49
CA LEU A 330 2.62 -11.69 -12.39
C LEU A 330 1.59 -11.62 -13.50
N ARG A 331 1.49 -12.66 -14.34
CA ARG A 331 0.32 -12.86 -15.19
C ARG A 331 -0.78 -13.52 -14.35
N PHE A 332 -1.83 -12.77 -14.09
CA PHE A 332 -2.94 -13.25 -13.27
C PHE A 332 -3.79 -14.25 -14.03
N SER A 333 -4.14 -15.39 -13.39
CA SER A 333 -5.12 -16.34 -13.91
C SER A 333 -5.98 -16.90 -12.78
N GLU A 334 -7.29 -17.01 -13.02
CA GLU A 334 -8.22 -17.65 -12.07
C GLU A 334 -7.91 -19.13 -11.87
N ARG A 335 -7.35 -19.77 -12.89
CA ARG A 335 -6.87 -21.15 -12.80
C ARG A 335 -5.79 -21.30 -11.73
N GLY A 336 -4.83 -20.37 -11.67
CA GLY A 336 -3.78 -20.38 -10.63
C GLY A 336 -4.35 -20.24 -9.22
N VAL A 337 -5.38 -19.38 -9.05
CA VAL A 337 -6.09 -19.25 -7.75
C VAL A 337 -6.80 -20.57 -7.39
N SER A 338 -7.49 -21.20 -8.35
CA SER A 338 -8.16 -22.49 -8.16
C SER A 338 -7.18 -23.64 -7.82
N GLU A 339 -5.99 -23.61 -8.40
CA GLU A 339 -4.92 -24.57 -8.07
C GLU A 339 -4.47 -24.45 -6.61
N MET A 340 -4.39 -23.25 -6.04
CA MET A 340 -4.09 -23.07 -4.61
C MET A 340 -5.19 -23.67 -3.71
N SER A 341 -6.45 -23.50 -4.08
CA SER A 341 -7.55 -24.17 -3.34
C SER A 341 -7.39 -25.68 -3.31
N ARG A 342 -7.02 -26.29 -4.42
CA ARG A 342 -6.85 -27.76 -4.53
C ARG A 342 -5.59 -28.26 -3.83
N ALA A 343 -4.50 -27.50 -3.88
CA ALA A 343 -3.22 -27.92 -3.32
C ALA A 343 -3.13 -27.71 -1.80
N VAL A 344 -3.84 -26.72 -1.26
CA VAL A 344 -3.69 -26.28 0.14
C VAL A 344 -5.01 -26.31 0.90
N LEU A 345 -6.01 -25.54 0.46
CA LEU A 345 -7.23 -25.34 1.25
C LEU A 345 -8.00 -26.64 1.44
N LEU A 346 -8.29 -27.37 0.35
CA LEU A 346 -9.04 -28.61 0.41
C LEU A 346 -8.32 -29.71 1.22
N PRO A 347 -7.01 -29.98 1.01
CA PRO A 347 -6.30 -30.97 1.83
C PRO A 347 -6.27 -30.60 3.31
N PHE A 348 -6.04 -29.34 3.66
CA PHE A 348 -6.01 -28.90 5.04
C PHE A 348 -7.41 -29.01 5.70
N TRP A 349 -8.46 -28.59 5.00
CA TRP A 349 -9.83 -28.78 5.44
C TRP A 349 -10.20 -30.26 5.62
N ASN A 350 -9.77 -31.11 4.69
CA ASN A 350 -10.02 -32.55 4.78
C ASN A 350 -9.30 -33.20 5.97
N ALA A 351 -8.08 -32.78 6.29
CA ALA A 351 -7.38 -33.23 7.50
C ALA A 351 -8.12 -32.85 8.77
N TYR A 352 -8.60 -31.62 8.84
CA TYR A 352 -9.42 -31.12 9.94
C TYR A 352 -10.76 -31.88 10.02
N SER A 353 -11.48 -32.02 8.92
CA SER A 353 -12.77 -32.74 8.86
C SER A 353 -12.62 -34.20 9.28
N PHE A 354 -11.57 -34.88 8.82
CA PHE A 354 -11.24 -36.23 9.26
C PHE A 354 -11.10 -36.29 10.80
N PHE A 355 -10.29 -35.42 11.37
CA PHE A 355 -10.09 -35.36 12.81
C PHE A 355 -11.42 -35.18 13.58
N VAL A 356 -12.20 -34.15 13.22
CA VAL A 356 -13.46 -33.80 13.92
C VAL A 356 -14.47 -34.94 13.81
N THR A 357 -14.58 -35.55 12.63
CA THR A 357 -15.53 -36.67 12.41
C THR A 357 -15.26 -37.80 13.36
N TYR A 358 -14.02 -38.28 13.45
CA TYR A 358 -13.69 -39.42 14.31
C TYR A 358 -13.62 -39.07 15.79
N ALA A 359 -13.17 -37.85 16.15
CA ALA A 359 -13.18 -37.38 17.52
C ALA A 359 -14.63 -37.31 18.08
N ASN A 360 -15.58 -36.89 17.26
CA ASN A 360 -17.00 -36.86 17.65
C ASN A 360 -17.58 -38.29 17.80
N VAL A 361 -17.25 -39.22 16.88
CA VAL A 361 -17.72 -40.61 16.97
C VAL A 361 -17.21 -41.28 18.25
N ASP A 362 -15.97 -41.03 18.62
CA ASP A 362 -15.34 -41.62 19.80
C ASP A 362 -15.58 -40.77 21.08
N ASN A 363 -16.29 -39.67 21.01
CA ASN A 363 -16.49 -38.67 22.11
C ASN A 363 -15.14 -38.23 22.74
N TRP A 364 -14.10 -38.13 21.89
CA TRP A 364 -12.80 -37.69 22.37
C TRP A 364 -12.77 -36.17 22.59
N THR A 365 -12.16 -35.75 23.69
CA THR A 365 -11.97 -34.33 24.02
C THR A 365 -10.50 -34.07 24.35
N PRO A 366 -9.96 -32.89 23.97
CA PRO A 366 -8.57 -32.55 24.26
C PRO A 366 -8.35 -32.31 25.77
N ALA A 367 -7.31 -32.91 26.31
CA ALA A 367 -6.85 -32.63 27.68
C ALA A 367 -6.11 -31.27 27.76
N GLY A 368 -5.59 -30.78 26.64
CA GLY A 368 -4.87 -29.50 26.50
C GLY A 368 -4.33 -29.31 25.09
N PRO A 369 -3.65 -28.19 24.82
CA PRO A 369 -3.17 -27.82 23.48
C PRO A 369 -1.86 -28.51 23.10
N HIS A 370 -1.21 -29.26 23.99
CA HIS A 370 0.13 -29.79 23.79
C HIS A 370 0.09 -31.20 23.18
N ALA A 371 1.13 -31.52 22.38
CA ALA A 371 1.32 -32.87 21.89
C ALA A 371 1.67 -33.82 23.06
N PRO A 372 1.13 -35.04 23.03
CA PRO A 372 1.50 -36.05 24.03
C PRO A 372 2.95 -36.49 23.85
N ALA A 373 3.51 -37.12 24.91
CA ALA A 373 4.70 -37.92 24.76
C ALA A 373 4.29 -39.28 24.13
N SER A 374 4.45 -39.41 22.83
CA SER A 374 4.14 -40.61 22.09
C SER A 374 5.43 -41.36 21.68
N GLU A 375 5.46 -42.66 21.88
CA GLU A 375 6.55 -43.51 21.40
C GLU A 375 6.38 -43.92 19.92
N ASN A 376 5.20 -43.66 19.36
CA ASN A 376 4.91 -43.96 17.96
C ASN A 376 5.76 -43.10 17.03
N GLU A 377 6.52 -43.70 16.14
CA GLU A 377 7.43 -43.01 15.23
C GLU A 377 6.72 -42.03 14.30
N LEU A 378 5.48 -42.30 13.83
CA LEU A 378 4.73 -41.40 13.01
C LEU A 378 4.28 -40.13 13.79
N ASP A 379 3.93 -40.28 15.08
CA ASP A 379 3.56 -39.17 15.94
C ASP A 379 4.78 -38.29 16.23
N ARG A 380 5.91 -38.87 16.58
CA ARG A 380 7.17 -38.17 16.80
C ARG A 380 7.59 -37.44 15.53
N TRP A 381 7.55 -38.11 14.40
CA TRP A 381 7.90 -37.51 13.10
C TRP A 381 7.02 -36.32 12.71
N VAL A 382 5.69 -36.43 12.80
CA VAL A 382 4.81 -35.31 12.40
C VAL A 382 4.96 -34.09 13.33
N VAL A 383 5.25 -34.33 14.62
CA VAL A 383 5.54 -33.24 15.59
C VAL A 383 6.91 -32.63 15.31
N SER A 384 7.92 -33.43 14.98
CA SER A 384 9.23 -32.92 14.53
C SER A 384 9.07 -32.04 13.29
N LEU A 385 8.44 -32.58 12.24
CA LEU A 385 8.21 -31.88 10.99
C LEU A 385 7.41 -30.59 11.18
N LEU A 386 6.43 -30.56 12.11
CA LEU A 386 5.72 -29.32 12.46
C LEU A 386 6.66 -28.27 13.03
N ASN A 387 7.54 -28.66 13.95
CA ASN A 387 8.48 -27.73 14.58
C ASN A 387 9.55 -27.26 13.59
N ASP A 388 10.05 -28.11 12.69
CA ASP A 388 10.94 -27.69 11.60
C ASP A 388 10.23 -26.71 10.64
N THR A 389 8.97 -27.00 10.30
CA THR A 389 8.14 -26.10 9.50
C THR A 389 7.99 -24.72 10.17
N ILE A 390 7.67 -24.69 11.47
CA ILE A 390 7.56 -23.43 12.23
C ILE A 390 8.91 -22.68 12.25
N ARG A 391 10.03 -23.38 12.48
CA ARG A 391 11.38 -22.79 12.47
C ARG A 391 11.67 -22.12 11.12
N ARG A 392 11.45 -22.85 10.02
CA ARG A 392 11.70 -22.36 8.65
C ARG A 392 10.77 -21.21 8.26
N VAL A 393 9.50 -21.27 8.65
CA VAL A 393 8.55 -20.17 8.38
C VAL A 393 8.97 -18.93 9.15
N ASN A 394 9.30 -19.02 10.44
CA ASN A 394 9.78 -17.90 11.23
C ASN A 394 11.03 -17.27 10.60
N ASP A 395 12.04 -18.07 10.24
CA ASP A 395 13.25 -17.57 9.60
C ASP A 395 12.95 -16.78 8.30
N GLN A 396 12.10 -17.33 7.44
CA GLN A 396 11.76 -16.65 6.19
C GLN A 396 10.88 -15.42 6.40
N MET A 397 9.99 -15.41 7.39
CA MET A 397 9.15 -14.26 7.72
C MET A 397 9.94 -13.10 8.32
N GLU A 398 10.93 -13.38 9.18
CA GLU A 398 11.85 -12.36 9.73
C GLU A 398 12.61 -11.60 8.62
N HIS A 399 12.85 -12.25 7.48
CA HIS A 399 13.52 -11.66 6.32
C HIS A 399 12.54 -11.22 5.22
N TYR A 400 11.22 -11.24 5.46
CA TYR A 400 10.17 -10.94 4.47
C TYR A 400 10.24 -11.78 3.18
N ASN A 401 10.82 -12.98 3.21
CA ASN A 401 10.95 -13.88 2.06
C ASN A 401 9.66 -14.68 1.80
N LEU A 402 8.54 -14.01 1.60
CA LEU A 402 7.22 -14.62 1.47
C LEU A 402 7.16 -15.75 0.42
N TYR A 403 7.86 -15.58 -0.69
CA TYR A 403 7.91 -16.57 -1.77
C TYR A 403 8.56 -17.91 -1.36
N ARG A 404 9.31 -17.95 -0.25
CA ARG A 404 9.91 -19.17 0.30
C ARG A 404 9.03 -19.85 1.36
N VAL A 405 8.05 -19.14 1.90
CA VAL A 405 7.20 -19.65 2.98
C VAL A 405 6.16 -20.63 2.42
N VAL A 406 5.42 -20.24 1.37
CA VAL A 406 4.31 -21.06 0.88
C VAL A 406 4.73 -22.47 0.44
N PRO A 407 5.86 -22.70 -0.25
CA PRO A 407 6.33 -24.05 -0.57
C PRO A 407 6.56 -24.93 0.67
N VAL A 408 7.04 -24.36 1.77
CA VAL A 408 7.22 -25.08 3.07
C VAL A 408 5.87 -25.51 3.62
N LEU A 409 4.88 -24.59 3.61
CA LEU A 409 3.52 -24.89 4.08
C LEU A 409 2.82 -25.95 3.22
N VAL A 410 2.96 -25.89 1.90
CA VAL A 410 2.42 -26.90 0.97
C VAL A 410 3.04 -28.27 1.24
N SER A 411 4.36 -28.34 1.41
CA SER A 411 5.06 -29.58 1.73
C SER A 411 4.58 -30.19 3.05
N PHE A 412 4.37 -29.37 4.08
CA PHE A 412 3.83 -29.86 5.35
C PHE A 412 2.42 -30.44 5.20
N ILE A 413 1.52 -29.76 4.48
CA ILE A 413 0.15 -30.25 4.24
C ILE A 413 0.17 -31.59 3.49
N ASP A 414 1.01 -31.74 2.50
CA ASP A 414 1.16 -33.00 1.76
C ASP A 414 1.66 -34.13 2.67
N ASN A 415 2.66 -33.88 3.51
CA ASN A 415 3.16 -34.83 4.50
C ASN A 415 2.09 -35.20 5.54
N LEU A 416 1.34 -34.21 6.04
CA LEU A 416 0.27 -34.44 7.01
C LEU A 416 -0.85 -35.32 6.43
N THR A 417 -1.31 -34.99 5.22
CA THR A 417 -2.49 -35.66 4.62
C THR A 417 -2.16 -36.98 3.95
N ASN A 418 -1.15 -36.97 3.05
CA ASN A 418 -0.83 -38.10 2.19
C ASN A 418 0.07 -39.13 2.87
N TRP A 419 0.72 -38.80 4.01
CA TRP A 419 1.56 -39.71 4.73
C TRP A 419 1.07 -39.96 6.16
N TYR A 420 1.12 -38.96 7.07
CA TYR A 420 0.74 -39.15 8.46
C TYR A 420 -0.69 -39.67 8.62
N ILE A 421 -1.69 -38.94 8.15
CA ILE A 421 -3.10 -39.35 8.29
C ILE A 421 -3.36 -40.65 7.56
N ARG A 422 -2.85 -40.81 6.34
CA ARG A 422 -3.06 -42.00 5.53
C ARG A 422 -2.50 -43.26 6.21
N ARG A 423 -1.31 -43.19 6.81
CA ARG A 423 -0.66 -44.33 7.51
C ARG A 423 -1.27 -44.56 8.88
N SER A 424 -1.79 -43.53 9.54
CA SER A 424 -2.38 -43.64 10.88
C SER A 424 -3.88 -43.96 10.88
N ARG A 425 -4.56 -44.05 9.73
CA ARG A 425 -6.03 -44.25 9.65
C ARG A 425 -6.54 -45.40 10.51
N ARG A 426 -5.85 -46.55 10.53
CA ARG A 426 -6.27 -47.69 11.32
C ARG A 426 -6.30 -47.42 12.81
N ARG A 427 -5.48 -46.53 13.32
CA ARG A 427 -5.45 -46.11 14.74
C ARG A 427 -6.74 -45.36 15.14
N PHE A 428 -7.33 -44.59 14.23
CA PHE A 428 -8.59 -43.89 14.43
C PHE A 428 -9.83 -44.80 14.24
N TRP A 429 -9.74 -45.84 13.44
CA TRP A 429 -10.87 -46.70 13.07
C TRP A 429 -11.06 -47.93 13.98
N LYS A 430 -10.05 -48.31 14.76
CA LYS A 430 -10.19 -49.44 15.70
C LYS A 430 -11.23 -49.11 16.78
N SER A 431 -11.92 -50.16 17.26
CA SER A 431 -12.97 -50.03 18.29
C SER A 431 -12.41 -49.80 19.69
N GLU A 432 -11.20 -50.30 19.96
CA GLU A 432 -10.56 -50.13 21.27
C GLU A 432 -10.06 -48.70 21.46
N ASN A 433 -10.40 -48.06 22.58
CA ASN A 433 -9.89 -46.78 22.99
C ASN A 433 -8.63 -46.93 23.87
N ASP A 434 -7.57 -47.46 23.28
CA ASP A 434 -6.30 -47.64 23.96
C ASP A 434 -5.42 -46.37 23.96
N ALA A 435 -4.27 -46.47 24.63
CA ALA A 435 -3.34 -45.35 24.75
C ALA A 435 -2.81 -44.88 23.36
N ASP A 436 -2.61 -45.81 22.41
CA ASP A 436 -2.13 -45.47 21.06
C ASP A 436 -3.18 -44.67 20.27
N LYS A 437 -4.46 -45.03 20.37
CA LYS A 437 -5.56 -44.26 19.75
C LYS A 437 -5.67 -42.87 20.37
N THR A 438 -5.60 -42.79 21.70
CA THR A 438 -5.63 -41.51 22.44
C THR A 438 -4.45 -40.63 22.03
N ASN A 439 -3.24 -41.17 21.91
CA ASN A 439 -2.06 -40.41 21.45
C ASN A 439 -2.22 -39.96 20.01
N ALA A 440 -2.78 -40.77 19.11
CA ALA A 440 -3.05 -40.37 17.73
C ALA A 440 -3.98 -39.13 17.65
N TYR A 441 -5.07 -39.16 18.43
CA TYR A 441 -5.98 -37.98 18.53
C TYR A 441 -5.28 -36.77 19.09
N ALA A 442 -4.58 -36.89 20.20
CA ALA A 442 -3.90 -35.78 20.84
C ALA A 442 -2.79 -35.17 19.95
N THR A 443 -2.06 -36.01 19.21
CA THR A 443 -1.04 -35.59 18.25
C THR A 443 -1.68 -34.83 17.09
N LEU A 444 -2.70 -35.38 16.45
CA LEU A 444 -3.36 -34.75 15.31
C LEU A 444 -4.04 -33.43 15.73
N TYR A 445 -4.66 -33.41 16.90
CA TYR A 445 -5.22 -32.18 17.49
C TYR A 445 -4.16 -31.09 17.66
N HIS A 446 -3.03 -31.42 18.30
CA HIS A 446 -1.92 -30.49 18.47
C HIS A 446 -1.40 -29.94 17.13
N VAL A 447 -1.21 -30.84 16.17
CA VAL A 447 -0.72 -30.47 14.84
C VAL A 447 -1.69 -29.52 14.13
N LEU A 448 -2.99 -29.84 14.10
CA LEU A 448 -4.00 -29.01 13.45
C LEU A 448 -4.14 -27.64 14.15
N LEU A 449 -4.14 -27.62 15.48
CA LEU A 449 -4.24 -26.39 16.25
C LEU A 449 -3.02 -25.47 16.03
N SER A 450 -1.81 -26.02 16.13
CA SER A 450 -0.57 -25.26 15.95
C SER A 450 -0.40 -24.80 14.50
N PHE A 451 -0.67 -25.67 13.55
CA PHE A 451 -0.57 -25.33 12.13
C PHE A 451 -1.63 -24.29 11.70
N SER A 452 -2.82 -24.29 12.32
CA SER A 452 -3.82 -23.22 12.11
C SER A 452 -3.27 -21.86 12.49
N LYS A 453 -2.50 -21.75 13.57
CA LYS A 453 -1.85 -20.50 13.97
C LYS A 453 -0.76 -20.08 12.97
N VAL A 454 0.03 -21.03 12.46
CA VAL A 454 1.05 -20.77 11.43
C VAL A 454 0.41 -20.28 10.13
N MET A 455 -0.72 -20.87 9.75
CA MET A 455 -1.42 -20.54 8.51
C MET A 455 -2.29 -19.27 8.60
N ALA A 456 -2.56 -18.75 9.80
CA ALA A 456 -3.48 -17.63 10.00
C ALA A 456 -3.14 -16.36 9.17
N PRO A 457 -1.88 -15.93 9.03
CA PRO A 457 -1.54 -14.80 8.16
C PRO A 457 -1.81 -15.06 6.68
N PHE A 458 -1.82 -16.32 6.25
CA PHE A 458 -1.96 -16.72 4.84
C PHE A 458 -3.40 -17.08 4.47
N LEU A 459 -4.12 -17.76 5.36
CA LEU A 459 -5.50 -18.23 5.20
C LEU A 459 -6.38 -17.75 6.37
N PRO A 460 -6.60 -16.43 6.53
CA PRO A 460 -7.21 -15.87 7.73
C PRO A 460 -8.62 -16.39 8.04
N PHE A 461 -9.43 -16.68 7.05
CA PHE A 461 -10.83 -17.07 7.26
C PHE A 461 -10.98 -18.56 7.60
N MET A 462 -10.30 -19.43 6.86
CA MET A 462 -10.34 -20.88 7.11
C MET A 462 -9.72 -21.20 8.48
N THR A 463 -8.59 -20.61 8.79
CA THR A 463 -7.89 -20.89 10.06
C THR A 463 -8.64 -20.40 11.27
N GLU A 464 -9.35 -19.26 11.16
CA GLU A 464 -10.23 -18.80 12.22
C GLU A 464 -11.35 -19.82 12.51
N THR A 465 -11.97 -20.34 11.45
CA THR A 465 -13.03 -21.35 11.59
C THR A 465 -12.50 -22.62 12.24
N ILE A 466 -11.36 -23.14 11.79
CA ILE A 466 -10.72 -24.35 12.33
C ILE A 466 -10.31 -24.12 13.80
N TYR A 467 -9.63 -23.02 14.07
CA TYR A 467 -9.15 -22.71 15.42
C TYR A 467 -10.28 -22.57 16.43
N ARG A 468 -11.31 -21.80 16.14
CA ARG A 468 -12.46 -21.63 17.04
C ARG A 468 -13.17 -22.93 17.34
N ASN A 469 -13.27 -23.80 16.34
CA ASN A 469 -13.90 -25.09 16.52
C ASN A 469 -13.04 -26.04 17.36
N LEU A 470 -11.74 -26.12 17.09
CA LEU A 470 -10.80 -26.95 17.87
C LEU A 470 -10.68 -26.49 19.33
N THR A 471 -10.81 -25.18 19.60
CA THR A 471 -10.68 -24.62 20.95
C THR A 471 -12.01 -24.55 21.70
N SER A 472 -13.14 -24.83 21.08
CA SER A 472 -14.48 -24.74 21.69
C SER A 472 -14.64 -25.62 22.94
N ALA A 473 -13.94 -26.76 22.99
CA ALA A 473 -13.96 -27.69 24.12
C ALA A 473 -12.96 -27.33 25.25
N LEU A 474 -12.05 -26.36 25.01
CA LEU A 474 -11.08 -25.92 26.03
C LEU A 474 -11.74 -24.96 27.00
N LYS A 475 -11.77 -25.31 28.29
CA LYS A 475 -12.44 -24.52 29.34
C LYS A 475 -11.74 -23.20 29.68
N THR A 476 -10.42 -23.11 29.46
CA THR A 476 -9.57 -21.96 29.79
C THR A 476 -8.31 -21.92 28.91
N GLY A 477 -7.72 -20.73 28.73
CA GLY A 477 -6.38 -20.57 28.15
C GLY A 477 -6.30 -20.44 26.62
N SER A 478 -7.44 -20.39 25.91
CA SER A 478 -7.43 -20.10 24.48
C SER A 478 -7.83 -18.64 24.18
N CYS A 479 -7.18 -18.03 23.18
CA CYS A 479 -7.65 -16.76 22.65
C CYS A 479 -9.01 -16.92 21.96
N THR A 480 -9.82 -15.87 21.94
CA THR A 480 -11.15 -15.87 21.29
C THR A 480 -11.08 -15.94 19.77
N SER A 481 -9.93 -15.66 19.20
CA SER A 481 -9.62 -15.70 17.77
C SER A 481 -8.18 -16.17 17.53
N VAL A 482 -7.94 -16.86 16.42
CA VAL A 482 -6.58 -17.24 16.00
C VAL A 482 -5.69 -16.02 15.79
N HIS A 483 -6.29 -14.92 15.36
CA HIS A 483 -5.59 -13.67 15.09
C HIS A 483 -5.13 -12.90 16.34
N LEU A 484 -5.60 -13.30 17.51
CA LEU A 484 -5.16 -12.79 18.82
C LEU A 484 -4.08 -13.70 19.46
N CYS A 485 -3.75 -14.81 18.83
CA CYS A 485 -2.68 -15.69 19.30
C CYS A 485 -1.32 -15.13 18.91
N SER A 486 -0.32 -15.40 19.75
CA SER A 486 1.07 -15.25 19.33
C SER A 486 1.39 -16.23 18.20
N PHE A 487 2.22 -15.80 17.25
CA PHE A 487 2.73 -16.70 16.20
C PHE A 487 3.56 -17.81 16.87
N PRO A 488 3.43 -19.07 16.43
CA PRO A 488 4.10 -20.18 17.09
C PRO A 488 5.63 -20.06 17.05
N ALA A 489 6.28 -20.34 18.17
CA ALA A 489 7.71 -20.57 18.24
C ALA A 489 8.00 -22.06 18.07
N ALA A 490 9.09 -22.39 17.40
CA ALA A 490 9.53 -23.78 17.26
C ALA A 490 10.12 -24.32 18.57
N ASP A 491 9.74 -25.51 18.95
CA ASP A 491 10.40 -26.25 20.04
C ASP A 491 11.54 -27.08 19.44
N GLY A 492 12.77 -26.56 19.53
CA GLY A 492 13.97 -27.24 18.99
C GLY A 492 14.24 -28.60 19.62
N GLY A 493 13.79 -28.82 20.86
CA GLY A 493 13.93 -30.11 21.54
C GLY A 493 13.04 -31.22 20.96
N ARG A 494 12.09 -30.87 20.11
CA ARG A 494 11.20 -31.84 19.42
C ARG A 494 11.57 -32.07 17.96
N ILE A 495 12.59 -31.40 17.43
CA ILE A 495 13.09 -31.61 16.07
C ILE A 495 14.03 -32.80 16.07
N ASP A 496 13.71 -33.85 15.31
CA ASP A 496 14.48 -35.07 15.15
C ASP A 496 14.84 -35.20 13.66
N GLU A 497 15.92 -34.52 13.26
CA GLU A 497 16.36 -34.44 11.85
C GLU A 497 16.68 -35.83 11.28
N GLU A 498 17.20 -36.77 12.09
CA GLU A 498 17.50 -38.14 11.67
C GLU A 498 16.20 -38.90 11.34
N LEU A 499 15.16 -38.75 12.17
CA LEU A 499 13.86 -39.36 11.92
C LEU A 499 13.18 -38.77 10.68
N GLU A 500 13.29 -37.45 10.48
CA GLU A 500 12.75 -36.78 9.28
C GLU A 500 13.43 -37.30 8.01
N GLU A 501 14.76 -37.45 8.00
CA GLU A 501 15.52 -37.98 6.87
C GLU A 501 15.15 -39.44 6.56
N LYS A 502 15.08 -40.30 7.58
CA LYS A 502 14.65 -41.71 7.45
C LYS A 502 13.23 -41.82 6.85
N MET A 503 12.32 -40.94 7.32
CA MET A 503 10.95 -40.95 6.85
C MET A 503 10.85 -40.45 5.40
N ASP A 504 11.64 -39.45 5.02
CA ASP A 504 11.70 -38.96 3.64
C ASP A 504 12.24 -40.01 2.68
N LEU A 505 13.30 -40.72 3.07
CA LEU A 505 13.82 -41.88 2.31
C LEU A 505 12.74 -42.95 2.14
N THR A 506 12.05 -43.32 3.25
CA THR A 506 10.99 -44.33 3.23
C THR A 506 9.82 -43.95 2.33
N ARG A 507 9.53 -42.63 2.25
CA ARG A 507 8.46 -42.10 1.42
C ARG A 507 8.81 -42.09 -0.07
N ARG A 508 10.08 -41.96 -0.41
CA ARG A 508 10.57 -42.00 -1.79
C ARG A 508 10.70 -43.42 -2.35
N ALA A 509 10.90 -44.39 -1.48
CA ALA A 509 10.94 -45.81 -1.83
C ALA A 509 9.54 -46.39 -2.08
#